data_fe626f6abf9949e8bb9d96a17b18701e
#
_entry.id   fe626f6abf9949e8bb9d96a17b18701e
#
_cell.length_a   1.000
_cell.length_b   1.000
_cell.length_c   1.000
_cell.angle_alpha   90.00
_cell.angle_beta   90.00
_cell.angle_gamma   90.00
#
_symmetry.space_group_name_H-M   'P 1'
#
loop_
_entity.id
_entity.type
_entity.pdbx_description
1 polymer ?
#
loop_
_entity_poly.entity_id
_entity_poly.type
_entity_poly.pdbx_seq_one_letter_code
_entity_poly.pdbx_strand_id
1 'polypeptide(L)'
;MDNNLQPQIPPYVKRTVSPVMKKIAFLFIFVIILQIPLFLVGDLITDRGYLFNQTVTEIGNEWGKSQKIIAPVITVSYTDTSINNKDSVTNASNTKAVAVVPVERKFAILPEELNATIEMKDEVRQRGIYNATVYNANMKLTGYFSSKDFPEDKEVQAALSIGLSDTKALVKINKLKIGDIEQDLEAMSGTMATPLITNGISGQLGPEHNSIMDKEKIPFEIDIDFRGSRDISILPLGKKNHFEIKSNWKSPSFLGVLPTERTIDDNGFFAKWEVSNLIRNYPQIIDIDNDRFSDFYQDGLVYNEYDETTTYFDNNDEGSAVVKVALFDSVTSYTQIYRACKYGILFIGMSLVVVFIFEVVSKKAAHYVQYGVVGFSLVIFYLLLLSLSEHIGFEWSYLISSLAIVIPNSMYITSMTSNK
;
A
#
# COMPACT_ATOMS: atom_id res chain seq x y z
N MET A 1 90.78 -7.76 41.30
CA MET A 1 90.28 -8.18 39.95
C MET A 1 88.81 -8.10 39.99
N ASP A 2 88.22 -6.88 39.71
CA ASP A 2 86.82 -6.66 39.70
C ASP A 2 86.41 -6.51 38.24
N ASN A 3 85.73 -7.55 37.71
CA ASN A 3 85.13 -7.53 36.39
C ASN A 3 83.70 -6.94 36.49
N ASN A 4 83.61 -5.62 36.32
CA ASN A 4 82.30 -4.92 36.11
C ASN A 4 81.83 -5.17 34.69
N LEU A 5 81.09 -6.26 34.50
CA LEU A 5 80.29 -6.49 33.28
C LEU A 5 79.00 -5.67 33.39
N GLN A 6 78.94 -4.45 32.83
CA GLN A 6 77.72 -3.74 32.63
C GLN A 6 76.95 -4.42 31.49
N PRO A 7 75.66 -4.74 31.67
CA PRO A 7 74.83 -5.26 30.58
C PRO A 7 74.59 -4.16 29.49
N GLN A 8 75.09 -4.43 28.30
CA GLN A 8 74.82 -3.56 27.14
C GLN A 8 73.35 -3.69 26.80
N ILE A 9 72.56 -2.64 27.05
CA ILE A 9 71.17 -2.50 26.55
C ILE A 9 71.25 -2.37 25.03
N PRO A 10 70.59 -3.28 24.24
CA PRO A 10 70.61 -3.17 22.79
C PRO A 10 69.92 -1.86 22.37
N PRO A 11 70.42 -1.16 21.31
CA PRO A 11 69.86 0.08 20.88
C PRO A 11 68.40 -0.12 20.45
N TYR A 12 67.49 0.73 20.97
CA TYR A 12 66.07 0.76 20.61
C TYR A 12 65.92 1.05 19.10
N VAL A 13 65.67 0.02 18.31
CA VAL A 13 65.40 0.15 16.86
C VAL A 13 64.01 0.74 16.69
N LYS A 14 63.93 2.05 16.43
CA LYS A 14 62.69 2.68 15.96
C LYS A 14 62.21 1.98 14.68
N ARG A 15 61.22 1.13 14.80
CA ARG A 15 60.51 0.58 13.63
C ARG A 15 59.88 1.72 12.86
N THR A 16 60.50 2.21 11.81
CA THR A 16 59.94 3.17 10.87
C THR A 16 58.90 2.46 10.03
N VAL A 17 57.64 2.87 10.22
CA VAL A 17 56.50 2.38 9.39
C VAL A 17 56.81 2.67 7.92
N SER A 18 56.68 1.65 7.05
CA SER A 18 56.99 1.80 5.62
C SER A 18 56.09 2.89 4.99
N PRO A 19 56.59 3.65 3.97
CA PRO A 19 55.79 4.66 3.30
C PRO A 19 54.47 4.12 2.71
N VAL A 20 54.47 2.88 2.22
CA VAL A 20 53.29 2.17 1.69
C VAL A 20 52.24 1.94 2.80
N MET A 21 52.70 1.53 4.01
CA MET A 21 51.78 1.29 5.13
C MET A 21 51.11 2.60 5.60
N LYS A 22 51.86 3.72 5.62
CA LYS A 22 51.31 5.05 5.94
C LYS A 22 50.21 5.44 4.93
N LYS A 23 50.42 5.12 3.66
CA LYS A 23 49.47 5.45 2.59
C LYS A 23 48.21 4.59 2.66
N ILE A 24 48.33 3.30 2.92
CA ILE A 24 47.20 2.41 3.16
C ILE A 24 46.39 2.89 4.36
N ALA A 25 47.03 3.25 5.47
CA ALA A 25 46.36 3.80 6.65
C ALA A 25 45.61 5.11 6.32
N PHE A 26 46.24 5.99 5.54
CA PHE A 26 45.59 7.21 5.06
C PHE A 26 44.33 6.90 4.22
N LEU A 27 44.41 5.99 3.23
CA LEU A 27 43.31 5.60 2.39
C LEU A 27 42.13 5.03 3.21
N PHE A 28 42.45 4.19 4.19
CA PHE A 28 41.41 3.64 5.07
C PHE A 28 40.69 4.74 5.86
N ILE A 29 41.45 5.67 6.47
CA ILE A 29 40.86 6.82 7.18
C ILE A 29 40.10 7.70 6.23
N PHE A 30 40.62 7.93 5.02
CA PHE A 30 39.95 8.77 4.01
C PHE A 30 38.63 8.19 3.54
N VAL A 31 38.52 6.86 3.33
CA VAL A 31 37.27 6.17 3.02
C VAL A 31 36.24 6.39 4.13
N ILE A 32 36.66 6.32 5.40
CA ILE A 32 35.79 6.61 6.55
C ILE A 32 35.32 8.08 6.53
N ILE A 33 36.21 9.02 6.22
CA ILE A 33 35.85 10.45 6.13
C ILE A 33 34.83 10.68 4.99
N LEU A 34 35.00 10.00 3.84
CA LEU A 34 34.05 10.09 2.71
C LEU A 34 32.67 9.49 3.04
N GLN A 35 32.56 8.70 4.09
CA GLN A 35 31.26 8.23 4.58
C GLN A 35 30.35 9.39 5.04
N ILE A 36 30.94 10.48 5.56
CA ILE A 36 30.17 11.63 6.06
C ILE A 36 29.37 12.28 4.92
N PRO A 37 29.98 12.78 3.82
CA PRO A 37 29.22 13.37 2.73
C PRO A 37 28.30 12.34 2.04
N LEU A 38 28.67 11.05 1.99
CA LEU A 38 27.82 10.00 1.45
C LEU A 38 26.56 9.81 2.29
N PHE A 39 26.68 9.89 3.62
CA PHE A 39 25.54 9.82 4.54
C PHE A 39 24.58 11.01 4.32
N LEU A 40 25.12 12.24 4.18
CA LEU A 40 24.30 13.43 3.89
C LEU A 40 23.54 13.29 2.56
N VAL A 41 24.15 12.68 1.54
CA VAL A 41 23.46 12.37 0.28
C VAL A 41 22.36 11.33 0.51
N GLY A 42 22.61 10.32 1.32
CA GLY A 42 21.62 9.33 1.71
C GLY A 42 20.39 9.94 2.39
N ASP A 43 20.60 10.87 3.33
CA ASP A 43 19.54 11.61 4.00
C ASP A 43 18.73 12.45 2.98
N LEU A 44 19.41 13.16 2.08
CA LEU A 44 18.75 13.93 1.04
C LEU A 44 17.88 13.06 0.11
N ILE A 45 18.35 11.84 -0.24
CA ILE A 45 17.57 10.87 -1.03
C ILE A 45 16.30 10.45 -0.26
N THR A 46 16.44 10.21 1.03
CA THR A 46 15.33 9.81 1.90
C THR A 46 14.29 10.94 2.02
N ASP A 47 14.73 12.18 2.24
CA ASP A 47 13.86 13.35 2.30
C ASP A 47 13.09 13.56 1.00
N ARG A 48 13.76 13.40 -0.16
CA ARG A 48 13.11 13.50 -1.48
C ARG A 48 12.09 12.36 -1.68
N GLY A 49 12.43 11.14 -1.25
CA GLY A 49 11.50 10.02 -1.27
C GLY A 49 10.26 10.25 -0.40
N TYR A 50 10.44 10.85 0.77
CA TYR A 50 9.33 11.22 1.64
C TYR A 50 8.41 12.26 1.00
N LEU A 51 8.98 13.35 0.43
CA LEU A 51 8.21 14.38 -0.29
C LEU A 51 7.46 13.81 -1.50
N PHE A 52 8.08 12.87 -2.22
CA PHE A 52 7.41 12.14 -3.30
C PHE A 52 6.16 11.41 -2.78
N ASN A 53 6.32 10.61 -1.72
CA ASN A 53 5.22 9.85 -1.14
C ASN A 53 4.10 10.74 -0.61
N GLN A 54 4.45 11.84 0.05
CA GLN A 54 3.50 12.84 0.52
C GLN A 54 2.71 13.44 -0.67
N THR A 55 3.40 13.86 -1.73
CA THR A 55 2.74 14.46 -2.90
C THR A 55 1.84 13.46 -3.62
N VAL A 56 2.27 12.20 -3.77
CA VAL A 56 1.43 11.13 -4.33
C VAL A 56 0.18 10.91 -3.48
N THR A 57 0.31 10.97 -2.15
CA THR A 57 -0.83 10.86 -1.23
C THR A 57 -1.78 12.05 -1.38
N GLU A 58 -1.27 13.28 -1.45
CA GLU A 58 -2.07 14.48 -1.66
C GLU A 58 -2.85 14.43 -2.98
N ILE A 59 -2.20 14.04 -4.10
CA ILE A 59 -2.87 13.86 -5.39
C ILE A 59 -3.97 12.81 -5.28
N GLY A 60 -3.69 11.68 -4.62
CA GLY A 60 -4.67 10.63 -4.39
C GLY A 60 -5.87 11.12 -3.57
N ASN A 61 -5.64 11.89 -2.49
CA ASN A 61 -6.70 12.44 -1.65
C ASN A 61 -7.61 13.43 -2.38
N GLU A 62 -7.08 14.15 -3.38
CA GLU A 62 -7.85 15.08 -4.21
C GLU A 62 -8.61 14.39 -5.35
N TRP A 63 -8.02 13.34 -5.95
CA TRP A 63 -8.62 12.63 -7.08
C TRP A 63 -9.61 11.56 -6.64
N GLY A 64 -9.23 10.78 -5.65
CA GLY A 64 -9.89 9.64 -5.05
C GLY A 64 -8.85 8.81 -4.31
N LYS A 65 -9.12 8.50 -3.06
CA LYS A 65 -8.25 7.65 -2.23
C LYS A 65 -8.20 6.22 -2.78
N SER A 66 -7.39 5.37 -2.17
CA SER A 66 -7.48 3.91 -2.32
C SER A 66 -8.91 3.45 -2.06
N GLN A 67 -9.48 2.65 -2.98
CA GLN A 67 -10.89 2.26 -2.89
C GLN A 67 -11.03 0.86 -2.30
N LYS A 68 -11.71 0.81 -1.14
CA LYS A 68 -12.19 -0.42 -0.56
C LYS A 68 -13.70 -0.52 -0.79
N ILE A 69 -14.10 -1.55 -1.52
CA ILE A 69 -15.48 -1.80 -1.91
C ILE A 69 -16.02 -2.90 -1.01
N ILE A 70 -17.08 -2.58 -0.30
CA ILE A 70 -17.87 -3.55 0.44
C ILE A 70 -19.10 -3.82 -0.40
N ALA A 71 -19.29 -5.07 -0.77
CA ALA A 71 -20.39 -5.55 -1.59
C ALA A 71 -21.76 -5.13 -1.03
N PRO A 72 -22.80 -5.09 -1.86
CA PRO A 72 -24.13 -4.75 -1.40
C PRO A 72 -24.59 -5.68 -0.26
N VAL A 73 -25.11 -5.07 0.79
CA VAL A 73 -25.65 -5.72 1.99
C VAL A 73 -27.06 -5.20 2.20
N ILE A 74 -28.01 -6.06 2.49
CA ILE A 74 -29.34 -5.64 2.93
C ILE A 74 -29.36 -5.60 4.45
N THR A 75 -29.54 -4.41 5.01
CA THR A 75 -29.77 -4.22 6.44
C THR A 75 -31.26 -4.27 6.70
N VAL A 76 -31.65 -5.12 7.64
CA VAL A 76 -33.04 -5.33 8.04
C VAL A 76 -33.17 -4.95 9.50
N SER A 77 -34.13 -4.08 9.81
CA SER A 77 -34.52 -3.77 11.18
C SER A 77 -36.00 -4.08 11.44
N TYR A 78 -36.29 -4.63 12.60
CA TYR A 78 -37.66 -4.85 13.06
C TYR A 78 -37.76 -4.71 14.59
N THR A 79 -38.94 -4.40 15.05
CA THR A 79 -39.22 -4.29 16.49
C THR A 79 -39.65 -5.67 17.05
N ASP A 80 -38.83 -6.20 17.95
CA ASP A 80 -39.17 -7.43 18.66
C ASP A 80 -39.91 -7.09 19.95
N THR A 81 -41.16 -7.57 20.05
CA THR A 81 -42.02 -7.41 21.23
C THR A 81 -42.00 -8.64 22.11
N SER A 82 -41.06 -9.54 21.91
CA SER A 82 -40.94 -10.75 22.74
C SER A 82 -40.54 -10.40 24.18
N ILE A 83 -41.11 -11.15 25.11
CA ILE A 83 -40.96 -10.95 26.55
C ILE A 83 -39.49 -11.22 26.96
N ASN A 84 -38.75 -10.17 27.26
CA ASN A 84 -37.43 -10.34 27.86
C ASN A 84 -37.55 -10.66 29.35
N ASN A 85 -37.45 -11.95 29.69
CA ASN A 85 -37.52 -12.46 31.07
C ASN A 85 -36.36 -11.99 31.98
N LYS A 86 -35.45 -11.12 31.51
CA LYS A 86 -34.31 -10.65 32.29
C LYS A 86 -34.60 -9.46 33.20
N ASP A 87 -35.67 -8.69 32.94
CA ASP A 87 -36.02 -7.51 33.76
C ASP A 87 -37.37 -7.66 34.44
N SER A 88 -37.54 -8.71 35.24
CA SER A 88 -38.66 -8.80 36.15
C SER A 88 -38.48 -7.84 37.31
N VAL A 89 -39.03 -6.65 37.20
CA VAL A 89 -39.16 -5.71 38.32
C VAL A 89 -40.18 -6.27 39.29
N THR A 90 -39.73 -6.79 40.42
CA THR A 90 -40.58 -7.19 41.53
C THR A 90 -41.08 -5.97 42.27
N ASN A 91 -42.30 -5.52 41.95
CA ASN A 91 -42.99 -4.54 42.78
C ASN A 91 -43.53 -5.23 44.07
N ALA A 92 -43.56 -4.45 45.18
CA ALA A 92 -43.90 -4.90 46.54
C ALA A 92 -45.30 -5.52 46.73
N SER A 93 -46.09 -5.72 45.70
CA SER A 93 -47.47 -6.29 45.74
C SER A 93 -47.64 -7.54 44.88
N ASN A 94 -46.70 -8.43 44.86
CA ASN A 94 -46.75 -9.81 44.32
C ASN A 94 -47.44 -10.03 42.94
N THR A 95 -47.69 -9.00 42.16
CA THR A 95 -48.19 -9.11 40.79
C THR A 95 -47.00 -8.92 39.84
N LYS A 96 -46.53 -10.00 39.19
CA LYS A 96 -45.53 -9.92 38.12
C LYS A 96 -46.14 -9.19 36.92
N ALA A 97 -45.98 -7.89 36.85
CA ALA A 97 -46.21 -7.16 35.62
C ALA A 97 -44.99 -7.38 34.73
N VAL A 98 -45.15 -8.16 33.69
CA VAL A 98 -44.13 -8.32 32.65
C VAL A 98 -44.22 -7.06 31.78
N ALA A 99 -43.28 -6.14 31.94
CA ALA A 99 -43.19 -5.00 31.01
C ALA A 99 -42.63 -5.54 29.68
N VAL A 100 -43.45 -5.48 28.64
CA VAL A 100 -43.02 -5.71 27.25
C VAL A 100 -42.29 -4.45 26.81
N VAL A 101 -40.94 -4.49 26.77
CA VAL A 101 -40.14 -3.42 26.21
C VAL A 101 -39.87 -3.79 24.76
N PRO A 102 -40.33 -2.99 23.77
CA PRO A 102 -40.01 -3.25 22.38
C PRO A 102 -38.50 -3.07 22.18
N VAL A 103 -37.84 -4.06 21.64
CA VAL A 103 -36.40 -4.04 21.31
C VAL A 103 -36.26 -4.02 19.80
N GLU A 104 -35.59 -2.99 19.29
CA GLU A 104 -35.21 -2.97 17.88
C GLU A 104 -34.10 -3.99 17.64
N ARG A 105 -34.26 -4.82 16.62
CA ARG A 105 -33.27 -5.83 16.19
C ARG A 105 -32.79 -5.46 14.79
N LYS A 106 -31.49 -5.51 14.57
CA LYS A 106 -30.86 -5.20 13.29
C LYS A 106 -30.01 -6.35 12.78
N PHE A 107 -30.20 -6.75 11.54
CA PHE A 107 -29.44 -7.79 10.87
C PHE A 107 -28.89 -7.29 9.54
N ALA A 108 -27.69 -7.76 9.19
CA ALA A 108 -27.14 -7.61 7.86
C ALA A 108 -27.25 -8.94 7.12
N ILE A 109 -27.90 -8.92 5.96
CA ILE A 109 -28.06 -10.08 5.07
C ILE A 109 -27.06 -9.94 3.92
N LEU A 110 -26.24 -10.95 3.73
CA LEU A 110 -25.24 -11.01 2.69
C LEU A 110 -25.78 -11.71 1.44
N PRO A 111 -25.26 -11.40 0.22
CA PRO A 111 -25.72 -12.01 -1.02
C PRO A 111 -25.35 -13.51 -1.09
N GLU A 112 -26.22 -14.32 -1.69
CA GLU A 112 -25.92 -15.73 -2.02
C GLU A 112 -24.91 -15.82 -3.18
N GLU A 113 -25.04 -14.92 -4.16
CA GLU A 113 -24.12 -14.80 -5.29
C GLU A 113 -23.76 -13.35 -5.51
N LEU A 114 -22.47 -13.11 -5.74
CA LEU A 114 -21.92 -11.79 -6.01
C LEU A 114 -20.96 -11.87 -7.20
N ASN A 115 -21.30 -11.18 -8.28
CA ASN A 115 -20.45 -11.03 -9.45
C ASN A 115 -20.03 -9.57 -9.56
N ALA A 116 -18.73 -9.30 -9.69
CA ALA A 116 -18.18 -7.97 -9.89
C ALA A 116 -17.31 -7.93 -11.14
N THR A 117 -17.64 -7.01 -12.05
CA THR A 117 -16.79 -6.69 -13.20
C THR A 117 -16.30 -5.27 -13.06
N ILE A 118 -14.98 -5.07 -13.07
CA ILE A 118 -14.36 -3.76 -12.92
C ILE A 118 -13.45 -3.50 -14.12
N GLU A 119 -13.73 -2.41 -14.82
CA GLU A 119 -12.87 -1.87 -15.87
C GLU A 119 -12.19 -0.61 -15.36
N MET A 120 -10.85 -0.66 -15.27
CA MET A 120 -10.03 0.45 -14.77
C MET A 120 -9.19 1.03 -15.90
N LYS A 121 -9.09 2.36 -15.93
CA LYS A 121 -8.18 3.10 -16.81
C LYS A 121 -7.26 3.94 -15.95
N ASP A 122 -5.97 3.62 -15.98
CA ASP A 122 -4.97 4.42 -15.30
C ASP A 122 -4.71 5.74 -16.02
N GLU A 123 -4.38 6.73 -15.23
CA GLU A 123 -4.00 8.07 -15.65
C GLU A 123 -2.85 8.57 -14.77
N VAL A 124 -1.86 9.22 -15.38
CA VAL A 124 -0.76 9.82 -14.63
C VAL A 124 -1.10 11.29 -14.36
N ARG A 125 -1.14 11.66 -13.09
CA ARG A 125 -1.27 13.05 -12.63
C ARG A 125 0.07 13.58 -12.17
N GLN A 126 0.40 14.81 -12.59
CA GLN A 126 1.66 15.45 -12.29
C GLN A 126 1.45 16.66 -11.37
N ARG A 127 2.30 16.75 -10.33
CA ARG A 127 2.41 17.93 -9.49
C ARG A 127 3.89 18.26 -9.29
N GLY A 128 4.36 19.37 -9.90
CA GLY A 128 5.77 19.70 -9.96
C GLY A 128 6.57 18.65 -10.71
N ILE A 129 7.56 18.06 -10.06
CA ILE A 129 8.40 16.98 -10.60
C ILE A 129 7.86 15.58 -10.32
N TYR A 130 6.80 15.46 -9.49
CA TYR A 130 6.27 14.19 -9.04
C TYR A 130 5.08 13.74 -9.87
N ASN A 131 5.06 12.45 -10.19
CA ASN A 131 3.98 11.79 -10.92
C ASN A 131 3.27 10.81 -9.98
N ALA A 132 1.94 10.84 -9.98
CA ALA A 132 1.11 9.90 -9.27
C ALA A 132 0.21 9.15 -10.25
N THR A 133 0.15 7.83 -10.13
CA THR A 133 -0.79 7.01 -10.87
C THR A 133 -2.12 7.01 -10.14
N VAL A 134 -3.16 7.42 -10.87
CA VAL A 134 -4.55 7.41 -10.44
C VAL A 134 -5.36 6.63 -11.45
N TYR A 135 -6.62 6.32 -11.16
CA TYR A 135 -7.47 5.62 -12.11
C TYR A 135 -8.91 6.12 -12.09
N ASN A 136 -9.59 5.92 -13.22
CA ASN A 136 -11.03 5.95 -13.34
C ASN A 136 -11.51 4.50 -13.49
N ALA A 137 -12.57 4.12 -12.80
CA ALA A 137 -13.11 2.78 -12.86
C ALA A 137 -14.62 2.81 -13.08
N ASN A 138 -15.10 1.89 -13.92
CA ASN A 138 -16.49 1.47 -13.97
C ASN A 138 -16.61 0.13 -13.28
N MET A 139 -17.54 0.01 -12.34
CA MET A 139 -17.82 -1.22 -11.62
C MET A 139 -19.27 -1.62 -11.80
N LYS A 140 -19.47 -2.86 -12.26
CA LYS A 140 -20.77 -3.51 -12.34
C LYS A 140 -20.84 -4.65 -11.33
N LEU A 141 -21.78 -4.55 -10.38
CA LEU A 141 -22.09 -5.59 -9.42
C LEU A 141 -23.44 -6.21 -9.77
N THR A 142 -23.49 -7.53 -9.79
CA THR A 142 -24.72 -8.30 -10.01
C THR A 142 -24.76 -9.49 -9.06
N GLY A 143 -25.95 -9.96 -8.75
CA GLY A 143 -26.11 -11.12 -7.87
C GLY A 143 -27.53 -11.22 -7.37
N TYR A 144 -27.73 -11.98 -6.28
CA TYR A 144 -29.03 -12.08 -5.64
C TYR A 144 -28.90 -12.38 -4.16
N PHE A 145 -29.91 -11.95 -3.40
CA PHE A 145 -30.15 -12.34 -2.01
C PHE A 145 -31.21 -13.43 -1.93
N SER A 146 -31.19 -14.23 -0.87
CA SER A 146 -32.24 -15.22 -0.59
C SER A 146 -33.34 -14.58 0.25
N SER A 147 -34.59 -14.73 -0.16
CA SER A 147 -35.73 -14.30 0.66
C SER A 147 -35.90 -15.09 1.96
N LYS A 148 -35.37 -16.30 2.00
CA LYS A 148 -35.39 -17.17 3.21
C LYS A 148 -34.60 -16.60 4.38
N ASP A 149 -33.72 -15.61 4.09
CA ASP A 149 -32.90 -14.96 5.10
C ASP A 149 -33.62 -13.79 5.79
N PHE A 150 -34.83 -13.44 5.33
CA PHE A 150 -35.66 -12.40 5.94
C PHE A 150 -36.56 -12.96 7.05
N PRO A 151 -36.82 -12.17 8.12
CA PRO A 151 -37.71 -12.59 9.20
C PRO A 151 -39.16 -12.71 8.67
N GLU A 152 -39.78 -13.87 8.91
CA GLU A 152 -41.19 -14.11 8.59
C GLU A 152 -42.10 -13.33 9.54
N ASP A 153 -43.25 -12.86 9.04
CA ASP A 153 -44.36 -12.27 9.82
C ASP A 153 -44.05 -10.98 10.63
N LYS A 154 -43.05 -10.19 10.27
CA LYS A 154 -42.71 -8.92 10.95
C LYS A 154 -42.78 -7.75 9.98
N GLU A 155 -43.22 -6.58 10.46
CA GLU A 155 -43.00 -5.34 9.75
C GLU A 155 -41.50 -5.02 9.75
N VAL A 156 -40.90 -5.14 8.58
CA VAL A 156 -39.46 -5.02 8.39
C VAL A 156 -39.17 -3.70 7.69
N GLN A 157 -38.24 -2.92 8.22
CA GLN A 157 -37.59 -1.86 7.46
C GLN A 157 -36.30 -2.43 6.88
N ALA A 158 -36.15 -2.34 5.57
CA ALA A 158 -34.97 -2.83 4.88
C ALA A 158 -34.30 -1.72 4.07
N ALA A 159 -32.97 -1.78 3.99
CA ALA A 159 -32.18 -0.88 3.18
C ALA A 159 -31.04 -1.63 2.50
N LEU A 160 -30.81 -1.33 1.22
CA LEU A 160 -29.61 -1.79 0.51
C LEU A 160 -28.51 -0.80 0.76
N SER A 161 -27.34 -1.29 1.15
CA SER A 161 -26.15 -0.47 1.42
C SER A 161 -24.94 -1.01 0.68
N ILE A 162 -24.11 -0.11 0.16
CA ILE A 162 -22.84 -0.42 -0.52
C ILE A 162 -21.77 0.42 0.14
N GLY A 163 -20.71 -0.24 0.62
CA GLY A 163 -19.57 0.43 1.22
C GLY A 163 -18.55 0.91 0.18
N LEU A 164 -18.16 2.17 0.31
CA LEU A 164 -17.07 2.78 -0.46
C LEU A 164 -16.19 3.55 0.51
N SER A 165 -14.88 3.30 0.51
CA SER A 165 -13.96 3.97 1.44
C SER A 165 -13.91 5.48 1.22
N ASP A 166 -14.07 5.93 -0.02
CA ASP A 166 -14.12 7.35 -0.38
C ASP A 166 -15.32 7.63 -1.28
N THR A 167 -16.42 8.09 -0.68
CA THR A 167 -17.65 8.46 -1.40
C THR A 167 -17.49 9.72 -2.26
N LYS A 168 -16.50 10.58 -1.96
CA LYS A 168 -16.20 11.76 -2.79
C LYS A 168 -15.65 11.37 -4.16
N ALA A 169 -15.06 10.19 -4.26
CA ALA A 169 -14.54 9.64 -5.50
C ALA A 169 -15.62 9.08 -6.43
N LEU A 170 -16.86 8.92 -5.95
CA LEU A 170 -18.00 8.50 -6.77
C LEU A 170 -18.31 9.59 -7.81
N VAL A 171 -18.25 9.22 -9.09
CA VAL A 171 -18.47 10.14 -10.21
C VAL A 171 -19.93 10.09 -10.66
N LYS A 172 -20.46 8.86 -10.81
CA LYS A 172 -21.82 8.65 -11.32
C LYS A 172 -22.36 7.29 -10.91
N ILE A 173 -23.65 7.26 -10.64
CA ILE A 173 -24.42 6.02 -10.52
C ILE A 173 -25.18 5.86 -11.84
N ASN A 174 -24.79 4.85 -12.62
CA ASN A 174 -25.40 4.59 -13.92
C ASN A 174 -26.68 3.77 -13.78
N LYS A 175 -26.70 2.85 -12.82
CA LYS A 175 -27.81 1.96 -12.57
C LYS A 175 -27.80 1.44 -11.14
N LEU A 176 -28.97 1.38 -10.54
CA LEU A 176 -29.19 0.61 -9.33
C LEU A 176 -30.58 0.01 -9.37
N LYS A 177 -30.65 -1.32 -9.36
CA LYS A 177 -31.90 -2.08 -9.36
C LYS A 177 -31.87 -3.17 -8.30
N ILE A 178 -33.05 -3.36 -7.69
CA ILE A 178 -33.35 -4.53 -6.86
C ILE A 178 -34.63 -5.16 -7.45
N GLY A 179 -34.51 -6.40 -7.89
CA GLY A 179 -35.56 -6.99 -8.72
C GLY A 179 -35.68 -6.24 -10.02
N ASP A 180 -36.91 -5.79 -10.28
CA ASP A 180 -37.27 -4.97 -11.47
C ASP A 180 -37.39 -3.48 -11.15
N ILE A 181 -37.21 -3.10 -9.87
CA ILE A 181 -37.40 -1.72 -9.38
C ILE A 181 -36.08 -0.98 -9.40
N GLU A 182 -36.08 0.20 -10.00
CA GLU A 182 -34.97 1.15 -9.95
C GLU A 182 -34.99 1.92 -8.63
N GLN A 183 -33.86 2.00 -7.95
CA GLN A 183 -33.76 2.57 -6.62
C GLN A 183 -33.03 3.90 -6.66
N ASP A 184 -33.57 4.90 -5.98
CA ASP A 184 -32.85 6.13 -5.67
C ASP A 184 -31.91 5.90 -4.49
N LEU A 185 -30.70 6.43 -4.61
CA LEU A 185 -29.68 6.34 -3.58
C LEU A 185 -29.43 7.67 -2.90
N GLU A 186 -29.28 7.60 -1.61
CA GLU A 186 -28.82 8.70 -0.79
C GLU A 186 -27.44 8.39 -0.19
N ALA A 187 -26.70 9.44 0.17
CA ALA A 187 -25.51 9.27 1.00
C ALA A 187 -25.94 8.57 2.30
N MET A 188 -25.16 7.59 2.73
CA MET A 188 -25.48 6.80 3.93
C MET A 188 -25.66 7.72 5.13
N SER A 189 -26.85 7.74 5.71
CA SER A 189 -27.13 8.45 6.95
C SER A 189 -26.79 7.55 8.16
N GLY A 190 -26.42 8.16 9.30
CA GLY A 190 -25.97 7.43 10.49
C GLY A 190 -26.95 6.39 11.04
N THR A 191 -28.25 6.44 10.68
CA THR A 191 -29.26 5.42 11.05
C THR A 191 -29.13 4.12 10.25
N MET A 192 -28.48 4.17 9.07
CA MET A 192 -28.27 3.02 8.20
C MET A 192 -26.83 2.54 8.18
N ALA A 193 -25.93 3.27 8.83
CA ALA A 193 -24.56 2.84 9.03
C ALA A 193 -24.56 1.56 9.86
N THR A 194 -23.93 0.52 9.32
CA THR A 194 -23.67 -0.71 10.03
C THR A 194 -22.21 -0.75 10.42
N PRO A 195 -21.81 -1.51 11.42
CA PRO A 195 -20.39 -1.73 11.68
C PRO A 195 -19.62 -2.30 10.49
N LEU A 196 -20.31 -2.95 9.54
CA LEU A 196 -19.73 -3.42 8.28
C LEU A 196 -19.47 -2.29 7.29
N ILE A 197 -20.37 -1.30 7.24
CA ILE A 197 -20.35 -0.23 6.26
C ILE A 197 -20.52 1.10 7.00
N THR A 198 -19.41 1.79 7.24
CA THR A 198 -19.38 3.10 7.88
C THR A 198 -19.54 4.25 6.89
N ASN A 199 -19.02 4.04 5.66
CA ASN A 199 -19.08 5.00 4.56
C ASN A 199 -19.62 4.32 3.31
N GLY A 200 -20.49 5.00 2.58
CA GLY A 200 -21.06 4.44 1.34
C GLY A 200 -22.34 5.13 0.91
N ILE A 201 -23.10 4.40 0.14
CA ILE A 201 -24.41 4.80 -0.37
C ILE A 201 -25.45 3.78 0.08
N SER A 202 -26.65 4.25 0.37
CA SER A 202 -27.77 3.40 0.78
C SER A 202 -29.07 3.84 0.16
N GLY A 203 -29.99 2.89 -0.06
CA GLY A 203 -31.34 3.14 -0.51
C GLY A 203 -32.34 2.36 0.34
N GLN A 204 -33.40 3.02 0.84
CA GLN A 204 -34.45 2.35 1.58
C GLN A 204 -35.31 1.50 0.64
N LEU A 205 -35.63 0.30 1.06
CA LEU A 205 -36.55 -0.59 0.35
C LEU A 205 -37.98 -0.31 0.85
N GLY A 206 -38.72 0.46 0.08
CA GLY A 206 -40.11 0.82 0.40
C GLY A 206 -41.12 -0.31 0.18
N PRO A 207 -42.42 -0.05 0.41
CA PRO A 207 -43.50 -1.03 0.23
C PRO A 207 -43.59 -1.65 -1.16
N GLU A 208 -43.13 -0.92 -2.21
CA GLU A 208 -43.04 -1.41 -3.57
C GLU A 208 -42.11 -2.63 -3.73
N HIS A 209 -41.18 -2.82 -2.79
CA HIS A 209 -40.26 -3.95 -2.80
C HIS A 209 -40.86 -5.20 -2.14
N ASN A 210 -41.98 -5.12 -1.41
CA ASN A 210 -42.59 -6.26 -0.72
C ASN A 210 -42.89 -7.41 -1.69
N SER A 211 -43.37 -7.14 -2.88
CA SER A 211 -43.64 -8.17 -3.90
C SER A 211 -42.38 -8.85 -4.44
N ILE A 212 -41.19 -8.23 -4.28
CA ILE A 212 -39.90 -8.78 -4.67
C ILE A 212 -39.38 -9.66 -3.55
N MET A 213 -39.59 -9.28 -2.29
CA MET A 213 -39.20 -10.06 -1.11
C MET A 213 -39.93 -11.39 -1.01
N ASP A 214 -41.13 -11.53 -1.62
CA ASP A 214 -41.86 -12.80 -1.73
C ASP A 214 -41.24 -13.78 -2.74
N LYS A 215 -40.32 -13.32 -3.61
CA LYS A 215 -39.64 -14.18 -4.58
C LYS A 215 -38.48 -14.90 -3.90
N GLU A 216 -38.26 -16.18 -4.19
CA GLU A 216 -37.17 -16.97 -3.61
C GLU A 216 -35.79 -16.35 -3.82
N LYS A 217 -35.60 -15.61 -4.90
CA LYS A 217 -34.38 -14.87 -5.24
C LYS A 217 -34.68 -13.40 -5.49
N ILE A 218 -33.93 -12.55 -4.82
CA ILE A 218 -34.00 -11.10 -4.93
C ILE A 218 -32.76 -10.62 -5.71
N PRO A 219 -32.82 -10.47 -7.06
CA PRO A 219 -31.67 -10.07 -7.84
C PRO A 219 -31.36 -8.58 -7.64
N PHE A 220 -30.09 -8.23 -7.78
CA PHE A 220 -29.65 -6.84 -7.81
C PHE A 220 -28.70 -6.58 -8.98
N GLU A 221 -28.68 -5.35 -9.46
CA GLU A 221 -27.75 -4.85 -10.46
C GLU A 221 -27.36 -3.42 -10.12
N ILE A 222 -26.05 -3.19 -10.00
CA ILE A 222 -25.45 -1.91 -9.62
C ILE A 222 -24.34 -1.60 -10.61
N ASP A 223 -24.37 -0.40 -11.18
CA ASP A 223 -23.37 0.09 -12.12
C ASP A 223 -22.96 1.50 -11.72
N ILE A 224 -21.69 1.66 -11.34
CA ILE A 224 -21.14 2.92 -10.84
C ILE A 224 -19.80 3.26 -11.47
N ASP A 225 -19.59 4.55 -11.70
CA ASP A 225 -18.31 5.12 -12.08
C ASP A 225 -17.67 5.83 -10.88
N PHE A 226 -16.44 5.51 -10.60
CA PHE A 226 -15.69 6.12 -9.50
C PHE A 226 -14.22 6.32 -9.85
N ARG A 227 -13.54 7.07 -9.01
CA ARG A 227 -12.11 7.36 -9.10
C ARG A 227 -11.35 6.70 -7.96
N GLY A 228 -10.06 6.53 -8.15
CA GLY A 228 -9.21 6.04 -7.09
C GLY A 228 -7.74 6.24 -7.39
N SER A 229 -6.92 5.87 -6.42
CA SER A 229 -5.47 5.88 -6.52
C SER A 229 -4.89 4.66 -5.82
N ARG A 230 -3.65 4.32 -6.15
CA ARG A 230 -2.85 3.26 -5.51
C ARG A 230 -3.40 1.85 -5.68
N ASP A 231 -4.55 1.56 -5.10
CA ASP A 231 -5.12 0.21 -5.10
C ASP A 231 -6.65 0.22 -5.11
N ILE A 232 -7.19 -0.94 -5.44
CA ILE A 232 -8.60 -1.27 -5.31
C ILE A 232 -8.73 -2.59 -4.57
N SER A 233 -9.65 -2.66 -3.64
CA SER A 233 -9.94 -3.89 -2.90
C SER A 233 -11.43 -4.16 -2.84
N ILE A 234 -11.81 -5.43 -2.92
CA ILE A 234 -13.20 -5.89 -2.85
C ILE A 234 -13.30 -6.97 -1.80
N LEU A 235 -14.32 -6.83 -0.94
CA LEU A 235 -14.65 -7.81 0.06
C LEU A 235 -15.59 -8.87 -0.51
N PRO A 236 -15.23 -10.17 -0.53
CA PRO A 236 -16.07 -11.24 -1.09
C PRO A 236 -17.17 -11.65 -0.09
N LEU A 237 -18.22 -10.83 0.06
CA LEU A 237 -19.32 -11.06 0.98
C LEU A 237 -20.32 -12.12 0.52
N GLY A 238 -20.37 -12.43 -0.77
CA GLY A 238 -21.25 -13.46 -1.30
C GLY A 238 -20.90 -14.86 -0.80
N LYS A 239 -21.87 -15.77 -0.81
CA LYS A 239 -21.60 -17.20 -0.60
C LYS A 239 -20.80 -17.78 -1.77
N LYS A 240 -21.04 -17.26 -2.99
CA LYS A 240 -20.23 -17.47 -4.17
C LYS A 240 -19.86 -16.11 -4.72
N ASN A 241 -18.57 -15.91 -5.00
CA ASN A 241 -18.08 -14.64 -5.53
C ASN A 241 -17.30 -14.88 -6.80
N HIS A 242 -17.63 -14.12 -7.87
CA HIS A 242 -16.92 -14.10 -9.13
C HIS A 242 -16.52 -12.67 -9.44
N PHE A 243 -15.21 -12.41 -9.45
CA PHE A 243 -14.70 -11.08 -9.71
C PHE A 243 -13.82 -11.10 -10.95
N GLU A 244 -14.00 -10.09 -11.79
CA GLU A 244 -13.19 -9.84 -12.97
C GLU A 244 -12.69 -8.40 -12.94
N ILE A 245 -11.38 -8.20 -13.02
CA ILE A 245 -10.77 -6.88 -13.06
C ILE A 245 -9.89 -6.78 -14.29
N LYS A 246 -10.12 -5.73 -15.07
CA LYS A 246 -9.36 -5.39 -16.27
C LYS A 246 -8.81 -3.99 -16.16
N SER A 247 -7.56 -3.79 -16.55
CA SER A 247 -6.90 -2.49 -16.58
C SER A 247 -5.84 -2.43 -17.66
N ASN A 248 -5.53 -1.22 -18.13
CA ASN A 248 -4.38 -0.95 -19.00
C ASN A 248 -3.05 -0.83 -18.22
N TRP A 249 -3.06 -0.96 -16.89
CA TRP A 249 -1.87 -0.99 -16.05
C TRP A 249 -1.03 -2.26 -16.28
N LYS A 250 0.28 -2.09 -16.54
CA LYS A 250 1.17 -3.19 -16.97
C LYS A 250 1.79 -4.00 -15.84
N SER A 251 1.81 -3.46 -14.62
CA SER A 251 2.52 -4.07 -13.49
C SER A 251 1.63 -4.18 -12.24
N PRO A 252 0.53 -4.96 -12.30
CA PRO A 252 -0.35 -5.12 -11.16
C PRO A 252 0.32 -5.97 -10.06
N SER A 253 0.07 -5.61 -8.80
CA SER A 253 0.39 -6.45 -7.65
C SER A 253 -0.91 -7.00 -7.07
N PHE A 254 -1.04 -8.32 -7.03
CA PHE A 254 -2.20 -9.02 -6.47
C PHE A 254 -1.92 -9.39 -5.02
N LEU A 255 -2.78 -8.94 -4.12
CA LEU A 255 -2.66 -9.09 -2.66
C LEU A 255 -3.92 -9.72 -2.09
N GLY A 256 -3.84 -10.29 -0.88
CA GLY A 256 -4.94 -11.03 -0.28
C GLY A 256 -5.23 -12.33 -1.04
N VAL A 257 -6.48 -12.53 -1.47
CA VAL A 257 -6.85 -13.70 -2.28
C VAL A 257 -6.26 -13.57 -3.68
N LEU A 258 -5.44 -14.53 -4.08
CA LEU A 258 -4.81 -14.53 -5.41
C LEU A 258 -5.82 -14.86 -6.51
N PRO A 259 -5.66 -14.31 -7.74
CA PRO A 259 -6.54 -14.62 -8.85
C PRO A 259 -6.43 -16.08 -9.29
N THR A 260 -7.57 -16.67 -9.65
CA THR A 260 -7.67 -18.01 -10.24
C THR A 260 -7.07 -18.05 -11.64
N GLU A 261 -7.33 -17.00 -12.42
CA GLU A 261 -6.79 -16.81 -13.76
C GLU A 261 -6.26 -15.38 -13.89
N ARG A 262 -5.13 -15.21 -14.58
CA ARG A 262 -4.57 -13.89 -14.89
C ARG A 262 -3.81 -13.88 -16.20
N THR A 263 -3.92 -12.77 -16.91
CA THR A 263 -3.11 -12.44 -18.08
C THR A 263 -2.53 -11.05 -17.91
N ILE A 264 -1.23 -10.90 -18.10
CA ILE A 264 -0.52 -9.62 -18.03
C ILE A 264 0.27 -9.49 -19.33
N ASP A 265 0.04 -8.39 -20.05
CA ASP A 265 0.72 -8.11 -21.33
C ASP A 265 1.05 -6.60 -21.47
N ASP A 266 1.55 -6.20 -22.64
CA ASP A 266 1.89 -4.81 -22.92
C ASP A 266 0.68 -3.87 -22.97
N ASN A 267 -0.55 -4.38 -23.05
CA ASN A 267 -1.79 -3.61 -23.09
C ASN A 267 -2.44 -3.49 -21.70
N GLY A 268 -1.89 -4.20 -20.70
CA GLY A 268 -2.39 -4.18 -19.33
C GLY A 268 -2.58 -5.55 -18.73
N PHE A 269 -3.61 -5.69 -17.88
CA PHE A 269 -3.92 -6.97 -17.26
C PHE A 269 -5.42 -7.29 -17.27
N PHE A 270 -5.71 -8.58 -17.23
CA PHE A 270 -6.99 -9.17 -16.89
C PHE A 270 -6.79 -10.20 -15.80
N ALA A 271 -7.62 -10.18 -14.78
CA ALA A 271 -7.56 -11.13 -13.68
C ALA A 271 -8.95 -11.52 -13.21
N LYS A 272 -9.13 -12.81 -12.89
CA LYS A 272 -10.39 -13.41 -12.47
C LYS A 272 -10.21 -14.12 -11.13
N TRP A 273 -11.21 -14.00 -10.25
CA TRP A 273 -11.28 -14.67 -8.96
C TRP A 273 -12.58 -15.44 -8.83
N GLU A 274 -12.48 -16.64 -8.27
CA GLU A 274 -13.61 -17.45 -7.83
C GLU A 274 -13.41 -17.73 -6.33
N VAL A 275 -14.22 -17.09 -5.50
CA VAL A 275 -14.04 -17.09 -4.06
C VAL A 275 -15.27 -17.66 -3.36
N SER A 276 -15.07 -18.72 -2.60
CA SER A 276 -16.13 -19.34 -1.79
C SER A 276 -16.22 -18.68 -0.42
N ASN A 277 -17.42 -18.71 0.19
CA ASN A 277 -17.64 -18.29 1.57
C ASN A 277 -16.83 -19.10 2.62
N LEU A 278 -16.23 -20.22 2.24
CA LEU A 278 -15.44 -21.05 3.15
C LEU A 278 -14.15 -20.38 3.63
N ILE A 279 -13.71 -19.29 2.96
CA ILE A 279 -12.53 -18.54 3.38
C ILE A 279 -12.85 -17.46 4.43
N ARG A 280 -14.12 -17.23 4.75
CA ARG A 280 -14.55 -16.22 5.71
C ARG A 280 -15.04 -16.87 7.02
N ASN A 281 -14.88 -16.17 8.14
CA ASN A 281 -15.21 -16.66 9.49
C ASN A 281 -16.56 -16.12 10.02
N TYR A 282 -17.44 -15.60 9.15
CA TYR A 282 -18.71 -15.01 9.53
C TYR A 282 -19.90 -15.63 8.79
N PRO A 283 -21.10 -15.64 9.39
CA PRO A 283 -22.31 -16.25 8.82
C PRO A 283 -22.91 -15.42 7.69
N GLN A 284 -23.89 -15.97 6.98
CA GLN A 284 -24.65 -15.29 5.91
C GLN A 284 -25.56 -14.18 6.45
N ILE A 285 -26.06 -14.34 7.67
CA ILE A 285 -26.87 -13.37 8.39
C ILE A 285 -26.09 -12.95 9.62
N ILE A 286 -25.84 -11.66 9.76
CA ILE A 286 -25.04 -11.06 10.82
C ILE A 286 -25.95 -10.26 11.74
N ASP A 287 -26.01 -10.62 13.02
CA ASP A 287 -26.71 -9.87 14.06
C ASP A 287 -25.84 -8.65 14.44
N ILE A 288 -26.32 -7.43 14.07
CA ILE A 288 -25.61 -6.19 14.26
C ILE A 288 -25.54 -5.75 15.73
N ASP A 289 -26.56 -6.15 16.53
CA ASP A 289 -26.70 -5.75 17.94
C ASP A 289 -25.88 -6.66 18.88
N ASN A 290 -25.24 -7.69 18.38
CA ASN A 290 -24.49 -8.64 19.19
C ASN A 290 -23.01 -8.21 19.29
N ASP A 291 -22.48 -8.10 20.51
CA ASP A 291 -21.11 -7.66 20.86
C ASP A 291 -19.96 -8.47 20.22
N ARG A 292 -20.27 -9.51 19.45
CA ARG A 292 -19.27 -10.32 18.73
C ARG A 292 -18.72 -9.65 17.45
N PHE A 293 -19.11 -8.42 17.20
CA PHE A 293 -18.60 -7.65 16.07
C PHE A 293 -17.07 -7.41 16.12
N SER A 294 -16.47 -7.44 17.32
CA SER A 294 -15.01 -7.32 17.47
C SER A 294 -14.22 -8.38 16.69
N ASP A 295 -14.82 -9.55 16.46
CA ASP A 295 -14.16 -10.64 15.73
C ASP A 295 -14.04 -10.34 14.23
N PHE A 296 -14.92 -9.48 13.68
CA PHE A 296 -14.87 -9.05 12.29
C PHE A 296 -13.82 -7.95 12.02
N TYR A 297 -13.36 -7.24 13.06
CA TYR A 297 -12.27 -6.28 12.95
C TYR A 297 -10.94 -6.94 12.59
N GLN A 298 -10.73 -8.19 13.05
CA GLN A 298 -9.49 -8.92 12.78
C GLN A 298 -9.37 -9.39 11.32
N ASP A 299 -10.49 -9.59 10.63
CA ASP A 299 -10.51 -10.03 9.23
C ASP A 299 -10.43 -8.86 8.21
N GLY A 300 -10.08 -7.66 8.65
CA GLY A 300 -9.92 -6.49 7.78
C GLY A 300 -11.24 -5.90 7.26
N LEU A 301 -12.39 -6.30 7.84
CA LEU A 301 -13.73 -5.84 7.45
C LEU A 301 -13.99 -4.39 7.85
N VAL A 302 -13.34 -3.88 8.89
CA VAL A 302 -13.55 -2.51 9.37
C VAL A 302 -12.35 -1.65 9.08
N TYR A 303 -12.59 -0.57 8.36
CA TYR A 303 -11.60 0.46 8.06
C TYR A 303 -11.35 1.30 9.32
N ASN A 304 -10.14 1.26 9.87
CA ASN A 304 -9.70 2.23 10.85
C ASN A 304 -9.24 3.51 10.12
N GLU A 305 -10.04 4.56 10.16
CA GLU A 305 -9.76 5.86 9.55
C GLU A 305 -8.52 6.57 10.14
N TYR A 306 -7.94 6.04 11.22
CA TYR A 306 -6.86 6.69 11.98
C TYR A 306 -5.44 6.30 11.59
N ASP A 307 -5.24 5.38 10.65
CA ASP A 307 -3.90 4.93 10.29
C ASP A 307 -3.44 5.43 8.91
N GLU A 308 -3.35 6.75 8.76
CA GLU A 308 -2.74 7.41 7.59
C GLU A 308 -1.22 7.20 7.50
N THR A 309 -0.59 6.59 8.51
CA THR A 309 0.87 6.46 8.62
C THR A 309 1.40 5.07 8.26
N THR A 310 0.54 4.11 7.98
CA THR A 310 1.02 2.76 7.65
C THR A 310 1.68 2.74 6.27
N THR A 311 2.95 2.50 6.37
CA THR A 311 3.90 2.02 5.37
C THR A 311 3.22 1.12 4.33
N TYR A 312 3.67 1.24 3.07
CA TYR A 312 3.22 0.58 1.84
C TYR A 312 2.94 -0.93 1.88
N PHE A 313 3.18 -1.58 3.00
CA PHE A 313 2.89 -2.98 3.27
C PHE A 313 2.34 -3.06 4.69
N ASP A 314 1.03 -2.87 4.83
CA ASP A 314 0.39 -3.35 6.05
C ASP A 314 0.35 -4.88 5.95
N ASN A 315 1.25 -5.53 6.69
CA ASN A 315 1.34 -7.00 6.77
C ASN A 315 0.07 -7.63 7.40
N ASN A 316 -0.90 -6.83 7.80
CA ASN A 316 -2.19 -7.28 8.32
C ASN A 316 -3.14 -7.78 7.22
N ASP A 317 -2.84 -7.48 5.93
CA ASP A 317 -3.58 -8.06 4.80
C ASP A 317 -3.16 -9.52 4.48
N GLU A 318 -2.07 -10.03 5.07
CA GLU A 318 -1.69 -11.44 4.97
C GLU A 318 -2.64 -12.31 5.78
N GLY A 319 -3.63 -12.89 5.11
CA GLY A 319 -4.64 -13.76 5.71
C GLY A 319 -6.05 -13.19 5.69
N SER A 320 -6.25 -11.93 5.27
CA SER A 320 -7.58 -11.38 5.08
C SER A 320 -8.24 -11.94 3.81
N ALA A 321 -9.53 -12.26 3.90
CA ALA A 321 -10.34 -12.73 2.76
C ALA A 321 -10.68 -11.61 1.77
N VAL A 322 -9.71 -10.70 1.45
CA VAL A 322 -9.90 -9.54 0.57
C VAL A 322 -9.24 -9.78 -0.76
N VAL A 323 -9.91 -9.45 -1.86
CA VAL A 323 -9.31 -9.36 -3.19
C VAL A 323 -8.78 -7.95 -3.37
N LYS A 324 -7.46 -7.80 -3.56
CA LYS A 324 -6.80 -6.49 -3.67
C LYS A 324 -5.86 -6.46 -4.87
N VAL A 325 -5.96 -5.40 -5.65
CA VAL A 325 -5.06 -5.11 -6.77
C VAL A 325 -4.40 -3.76 -6.55
N ALA A 326 -3.09 -3.76 -6.40
CA ALA A 326 -2.32 -2.54 -6.27
C ALA A 326 -1.71 -2.11 -7.62
N LEU A 327 -1.81 -0.82 -7.90
CA LEU A 327 -1.39 -0.16 -9.13
C LEU A 327 -0.21 0.80 -8.86
N PHE A 328 0.76 0.35 -8.10
CA PHE A 328 1.91 1.20 -7.83
C PHE A 328 3.21 0.49 -8.22
N ASP A 329 4.18 1.29 -8.64
CA ASP A 329 5.53 0.79 -8.87
C ASP A 329 6.19 0.48 -7.52
N SER A 330 6.41 -0.80 -7.25
CA SER A 330 7.07 -1.27 -6.02
C SER A 330 8.53 -0.79 -5.89
N VAL A 331 9.12 -0.31 -6.99
CA VAL A 331 10.50 0.15 -7.05
C VAL A 331 10.55 1.57 -7.62
N THR A 332 10.44 2.57 -6.75
CA THR A 332 10.62 3.97 -7.15
C THR A 332 12.09 4.26 -7.45
N SER A 333 12.36 5.28 -8.29
CA SER A 333 13.72 5.76 -8.56
C SER A 333 14.47 6.08 -7.27
N TYR A 334 13.80 6.67 -6.27
CA TYR A 334 14.40 6.98 -4.97
C TYR A 334 14.87 5.74 -4.22
N THR A 335 14.11 4.65 -4.25
CA THR A 335 14.51 3.37 -3.63
C THR A 335 15.74 2.78 -4.31
N GLN A 336 15.84 2.87 -5.65
CA GLN A 336 16.98 2.40 -6.42
C GLN A 336 18.22 3.22 -6.10
N ILE A 337 18.10 4.55 -6.06
CA ILE A 337 19.22 5.46 -5.75
C ILE A 337 19.67 5.26 -4.31
N TYR A 338 18.75 5.11 -3.36
CA TYR A 338 19.09 4.84 -1.96
C TYR A 338 19.89 3.55 -1.82
N ARG A 339 19.46 2.46 -2.48
CA ARG A 339 20.22 1.20 -2.50
C ARG A 339 21.60 1.38 -3.12
N ALA A 340 21.72 2.10 -4.22
CA ALA A 340 23.01 2.40 -4.85
C ALA A 340 23.91 3.21 -3.90
N CYS A 341 23.37 4.23 -3.23
CA CYS A 341 24.11 5.07 -2.27
C CYS A 341 24.56 4.26 -1.03
N LYS A 342 23.70 3.38 -0.50
CA LYS A 342 24.00 2.52 0.65
C LYS A 342 25.25 1.65 0.43
N TYR A 343 25.43 1.15 -0.80
CA TYR A 343 26.60 0.36 -1.17
C TYR A 343 27.76 1.23 -1.73
N GLY A 344 27.59 2.54 -1.76
CA GLY A 344 28.55 3.50 -2.32
C GLY A 344 29.92 3.45 -1.68
N ILE A 345 29.98 3.18 -0.37
CA ILE A 345 31.25 3.06 0.36
C ILE A 345 32.16 1.96 -0.22
N LEU A 346 31.56 0.82 -0.61
CA LEU A 346 32.33 -0.27 -1.23
C LEU A 346 32.88 0.15 -2.60
N PHE A 347 32.08 0.85 -3.39
CA PHE A 347 32.47 1.38 -4.69
C PHE A 347 33.58 2.41 -4.59
N ILE A 348 33.47 3.34 -3.63
CA ILE A 348 34.48 4.36 -3.36
C ILE A 348 35.77 3.68 -2.90
N GLY A 349 35.70 2.77 -1.94
CA GLY A 349 36.86 2.05 -1.42
C GLY A 349 37.59 1.25 -2.51
N MET A 350 36.83 0.50 -3.32
CA MET A 350 37.39 -0.29 -4.42
C MET A 350 38.05 0.60 -5.48
N SER A 351 37.42 1.73 -5.86
CA SER A 351 37.97 2.69 -6.81
C SER A 351 39.29 3.27 -6.31
N LEU A 352 39.37 3.66 -5.04
CA LEU A 352 40.61 4.18 -4.45
C LEU A 352 41.72 3.13 -4.37
N VAL A 353 41.37 1.86 -4.12
CA VAL A 353 42.33 0.73 -4.18
C VAL A 353 42.86 0.56 -5.61
N VAL A 354 42.00 0.64 -6.63
CA VAL A 354 42.43 0.55 -8.03
C VAL A 354 43.41 1.69 -8.37
N VAL A 355 43.11 2.93 -7.97
CA VAL A 355 44.03 4.07 -8.17
C VAL A 355 45.38 3.82 -7.45
N PHE A 356 45.35 3.25 -6.23
CA PHE A 356 46.57 2.89 -5.49
C PHE A 356 47.36 1.81 -6.20
N ILE A 357 46.73 0.79 -6.77
CA ILE A 357 47.41 -0.24 -7.56
C ILE A 357 48.10 0.38 -8.78
N PHE A 358 47.43 1.29 -9.49
CA PHE A 358 48.04 2.01 -10.60
C PHE A 358 49.25 2.85 -10.19
N GLU A 359 49.22 3.49 -9.02
CA GLU A 359 50.34 4.20 -8.45
C GLU A 359 51.55 3.26 -8.24
N VAL A 360 51.31 2.11 -7.56
CA VAL A 360 52.36 1.14 -7.25
C VAL A 360 52.96 0.56 -8.54
N VAL A 361 52.16 0.24 -9.54
CA VAL A 361 52.62 -0.32 -10.82
C VAL A 361 53.38 0.70 -11.62
N SER A 362 52.91 1.95 -11.69
CA SER A 362 53.58 3.04 -12.44
C SER A 362 54.80 3.57 -11.75
N LYS A 363 55.11 3.19 -10.50
CA LYS A 363 56.24 3.69 -9.66
C LYS A 363 56.25 5.20 -9.50
N LYS A 364 55.13 5.88 -9.70
CA LYS A 364 54.97 7.34 -9.54
C LYS A 364 54.10 7.60 -8.31
N ALA A 365 54.68 8.40 -7.36
CA ALA A 365 53.96 8.72 -6.14
C ALA A 365 52.83 9.72 -6.43
N ALA A 366 51.57 9.29 -6.24
CA ALA A 366 50.42 10.18 -6.28
C ALA A 366 50.34 11.02 -5.00
N HIS A 367 49.96 12.29 -5.15
CA HIS A 367 49.75 13.16 -4.00
C HIS A 367 48.40 12.84 -3.34
N TYR A 368 48.28 13.02 -2.01
CA TYR A 368 47.06 12.73 -1.25
C TYR A 368 45.81 13.51 -1.78
N VAL A 369 45.99 14.74 -2.28
CA VAL A 369 44.94 15.55 -2.87
C VAL A 369 44.31 14.84 -4.09
N GLN A 370 45.07 14.07 -4.83
CA GLN A 370 44.61 13.39 -6.04
C GLN A 370 43.58 12.28 -5.68
N TYR A 371 43.85 11.57 -4.62
CA TYR A 371 42.86 10.62 -4.04
C TYR A 371 41.60 11.37 -3.57
N GLY A 372 41.79 12.58 -3.00
CA GLY A 372 40.70 13.47 -2.60
C GLY A 372 39.76 13.79 -3.77
N VAL A 373 40.32 14.23 -4.89
CA VAL A 373 39.53 14.59 -6.10
C VAL A 373 38.73 13.37 -6.59
N VAL A 374 39.36 12.20 -6.71
CA VAL A 374 38.67 10.98 -7.14
C VAL A 374 37.59 10.57 -6.15
N GLY A 375 37.88 10.58 -4.86
CA GLY A 375 36.90 10.19 -3.84
C GLY A 375 35.68 11.12 -3.78
N PHE A 376 35.89 12.44 -3.84
CA PHE A 376 34.81 13.41 -3.87
C PHE A 376 33.98 13.34 -5.16
N SER A 377 34.61 13.09 -6.31
CA SER A 377 33.88 12.92 -7.57
C SER A 377 32.90 11.74 -7.52
N LEU A 378 33.26 10.66 -6.81
CA LEU A 378 32.38 9.51 -6.61
C LEU A 378 31.19 9.83 -5.67
N VAL A 379 31.35 10.74 -4.72
CA VAL A 379 30.22 11.25 -3.93
C VAL A 379 29.30 12.13 -4.78
N ILE A 380 29.88 13.00 -5.63
CA ILE A 380 29.13 13.85 -6.56
C ILE A 380 28.31 13.01 -7.56
N PHE A 381 28.77 11.81 -7.91
CA PHE A 381 28.01 10.87 -8.73
C PHE A 381 26.59 10.64 -8.18
N TYR A 382 26.45 10.39 -6.86
CA TYR A 382 25.14 10.13 -6.25
C TYR A 382 24.24 11.38 -6.24
N LEU A 383 24.81 12.57 -6.09
CA LEU A 383 24.07 13.83 -6.21
C LEU A 383 23.56 14.05 -7.63
N LEU A 384 24.43 13.81 -8.65
CA LEU A 384 24.03 13.90 -10.05
C LEU A 384 22.95 12.85 -10.39
N LEU A 385 23.13 11.64 -9.90
CA LEU A 385 22.17 10.55 -10.09
C LEU A 385 20.79 10.94 -9.53
N LEU A 386 20.74 11.49 -8.31
CA LEU A 386 19.51 11.96 -7.70
C LEU A 386 18.86 13.07 -8.56
N SER A 387 19.62 14.11 -8.85
CA SER A 387 19.10 15.29 -9.60
C SER A 387 18.60 14.93 -11.00
N LEU A 388 19.33 14.11 -11.74
CA LEU A 388 18.94 13.72 -13.09
C LEU A 388 17.76 12.73 -13.09
N SER A 389 17.68 11.84 -12.09
CA SER A 389 16.62 10.84 -12.04
C SER A 389 15.21 11.42 -11.86
N GLU A 390 15.13 12.61 -11.29
CA GLU A 390 13.86 13.36 -11.16
C GLU A 390 13.32 13.85 -12.51
N HIS A 391 14.17 13.93 -13.55
CA HIS A 391 13.80 14.46 -14.87
C HIS A 391 13.74 13.40 -15.98
N ILE A 392 14.69 12.46 -15.98
CA ILE A 392 14.86 11.52 -17.10
C ILE A 392 14.76 10.05 -16.70
N GLY A 393 14.37 9.77 -15.43
CA GLY A 393 14.29 8.43 -14.88
C GLY A 393 15.65 7.84 -14.49
N PHE A 394 15.63 6.72 -13.77
CA PHE A 394 16.82 6.14 -13.15
C PHE A 394 17.84 5.63 -14.17
N GLU A 395 17.43 4.91 -15.20
CA GLU A 395 18.33 4.24 -16.15
C GLU A 395 19.24 5.21 -16.91
N TRP A 396 18.64 6.23 -17.53
CA TRP A 396 19.37 7.27 -18.25
C TRP A 396 20.21 8.13 -17.33
N SER A 397 19.70 8.44 -16.15
CA SER A 397 20.44 9.21 -15.14
C SER A 397 21.68 8.50 -14.66
N TYR A 398 21.58 7.17 -14.44
CA TYR A 398 22.72 6.34 -14.06
C TYR A 398 23.80 6.34 -15.14
N LEU A 399 23.42 6.16 -16.41
CA LEU A 399 24.34 6.18 -17.53
C LEU A 399 25.06 7.53 -17.67
N ILE A 400 24.29 8.64 -17.68
CA ILE A 400 24.83 9.99 -17.86
C ILE A 400 25.74 10.37 -16.67
N SER A 401 25.30 10.15 -15.44
CA SER A 401 26.09 10.42 -14.23
C SER A 401 27.38 9.59 -14.21
N SER A 402 27.31 8.32 -14.62
CA SER A 402 28.49 7.45 -14.71
C SER A 402 29.51 8.01 -15.71
N LEU A 403 29.06 8.39 -16.91
CA LEU A 403 29.95 8.95 -17.92
C LEU A 403 30.54 10.30 -17.46
N ALA A 404 29.73 11.17 -16.84
CA ALA A 404 30.17 12.46 -16.34
C ALA A 404 31.27 12.35 -15.26
N ILE A 405 31.35 11.23 -14.53
CA ILE A 405 32.36 11.01 -13.50
C ILE A 405 33.55 10.19 -14.05
N VAL A 406 33.26 9.13 -14.81
CA VAL A 406 34.30 8.22 -15.30
C VAL A 406 35.24 8.91 -16.31
N ILE A 407 34.68 9.70 -17.24
CA ILE A 407 35.51 10.35 -18.27
C ILE A 407 36.52 11.33 -17.65
N PRO A 408 36.15 12.34 -16.83
CA PRO A 408 37.11 13.25 -16.23
C PRO A 408 38.11 12.53 -15.32
N ASN A 409 37.65 11.53 -14.50
CA ASN A 409 38.56 10.79 -13.65
C ASN A 409 39.58 9.96 -14.45
N SER A 410 39.18 9.36 -15.57
CA SER A 410 40.08 8.61 -16.45
C SER A 410 41.12 9.55 -17.09
N MET A 411 40.70 10.72 -17.58
CA MET A 411 41.60 11.73 -18.11
C MET A 411 42.59 12.24 -17.07
N TYR A 412 42.10 12.46 -15.84
CA TYR A 412 42.90 12.90 -14.71
C TYR A 412 43.96 11.86 -14.31
N ILE A 413 43.57 10.59 -14.17
CA ILE A 413 44.48 9.49 -13.85
C ILE A 413 45.52 9.30 -14.97
N THR A 414 45.11 9.40 -16.26
CA THR A 414 46.02 9.30 -17.39
C THR A 414 47.04 10.44 -17.39
N SER A 415 46.61 11.69 -17.12
CA SER A 415 47.48 12.83 -16.98
C SER A 415 48.51 12.65 -15.84
N MET A 416 48.08 12.10 -14.71
CA MET A 416 48.95 11.74 -13.58
C MET A 416 50.06 10.73 -13.97
N THR A 417 49.69 9.76 -14.82
CA THR A 417 50.62 8.67 -15.18
C THR A 417 51.49 9.06 -16.40
N SER A 418 51.03 9.97 -17.28
CA SER A 418 51.74 10.35 -18.50
C SER A 418 52.73 11.51 -18.31
N ASN A 419 52.53 12.43 -17.36
CA ASN A 419 53.44 13.54 -17.13
C ASN A 419 54.81 13.03 -16.69
N LYS A 420 55.78 13.26 -17.56
CA LYS A 420 57.21 13.03 -17.36
C LYS A 420 57.80 14.04 -16.39
#